data_468d62099cdf37b027648afc9016c9e0
#
_entry.id   468d62099cdf37b027648afc9016c9e0
#
_cell.length_a   1.000
_cell.length_b   1.000
_cell.length_c   1.000
_cell.angle_alpha   90.00
_cell.angle_beta   90.00
_cell.angle_gamma   90.00
#
_symmetry.space_group_name_H-M   'P 1'
#
loop_
_entity.id
_entity.type
_entity.pdbx_description
1 polymer ?
#
loop_
_entity_poly.entity_id
_entity_poly.type
_entity_poly.pdbx_seq_one_letter_code
_entity_poly.pdbx_strand_id
1 'polypeptide(L)'
;MPTDLDGHPLVDGDLTLLPWRDVTSIPGVRDDLVAASNDPEMVRWTTVPHPYTEAHADEFLDVPAPGVARWAYVVDGRYTGNIELRPGGVLGYNTAPWARGRGLTLRAVRLVTQRAIADGVRRLEIHVAEGNVASRSVAHKAGYTYDGFLPEPARQRGYVDELVRYVLLVEEAPKRTDIAP
;
A
#
# COMPACT_ATOMS: atom_id res chain seq x y z
N MET A 1 13.77 -10.76 -0.84
CA MET A 1 13.33 -9.44 -1.31
C MET A 1 14.54 -8.64 -1.71
N PRO A 2 14.52 -7.92 -2.84
CA PRO A 2 15.57 -6.96 -3.17
C PRO A 2 15.67 -5.92 -2.04
N THR A 3 16.88 -5.54 -1.68
CA THR A 3 17.18 -4.72 -0.50
C THR A 3 16.95 -3.21 -0.70
N ASP A 4 16.46 -2.77 -1.86
CA ASP A 4 16.32 -1.34 -2.19
C ASP A 4 15.07 -1.04 -3.05
N LEU A 5 13.96 -1.73 -2.77
CA LEU A 5 12.69 -1.52 -3.49
C LEU A 5 12.21 -0.06 -3.41
N ASP A 6 12.40 0.59 -2.26
CA ASP A 6 12.02 1.98 -1.99
C ASP A 6 13.17 2.98 -2.15
N GLY A 7 14.21 2.61 -2.92
CA GLY A 7 15.41 3.43 -3.12
C GLY A 7 15.18 4.79 -3.78
N HIS A 8 14.13 4.92 -4.60
CA HIS A 8 13.84 6.13 -5.37
C HIS A 8 12.36 6.47 -5.37
N PRO A 9 11.99 7.78 -5.48
CA PRO A 9 10.60 8.17 -5.69
C PRO A 9 10.03 7.56 -6.96
N LEU A 10 8.74 7.17 -6.92
CA LEU A 10 7.97 6.75 -8.08
C LEU A 10 6.98 7.87 -8.42
N VAL A 11 6.88 8.25 -9.69
CA VAL A 11 6.10 9.43 -10.11
C VAL A 11 5.10 9.06 -11.18
N ASP A 12 3.88 9.56 -11.04
CA ASP A 12 2.83 9.53 -12.04
C ASP A 12 2.06 10.86 -12.01
N GLY A 13 2.30 11.74 -12.99
CA GLY A 13 1.70 13.06 -13.05
C GLY A 13 1.97 13.89 -11.79
N ASP A 14 0.92 14.27 -11.08
CA ASP A 14 0.95 15.04 -9.83
C ASP A 14 1.22 14.19 -8.57
N LEU A 15 1.17 12.86 -8.69
CA LEU A 15 1.43 11.94 -7.58
C LEU A 15 2.91 11.58 -7.54
N THR A 16 3.54 11.82 -6.38
CA THR A 16 4.85 11.28 -6.05
C THR A 16 4.71 10.27 -4.90
N LEU A 17 5.22 9.06 -5.10
CA LEU A 17 5.44 8.11 -4.01
C LEU A 17 6.84 8.35 -3.47
N LEU A 18 6.92 9.08 -2.36
CA LEU A 18 8.17 9.42 -1.69
C LEU A 18 8.61 8.26 -0.79
N PRO A 19 9.86 7.74 -0.90
CA PRO A 19 10.38 6.73 0.01
C PRO A 19 10.19 7.14 1.47
N TRP A 20 9.82 6.18 2.32
CA TRP A 20 9.47 6.48 3.71
C TRP A 20 10.60 7.11 4.52
N ARG A 21 11.87 6.79 4.21
CA ARG A 21 13.04 7.41 4.84
C ARG A 21 13.08 8.94 4.67
N ASP A 22 12.42 9.47 3.63
CA ASP A 22 12.37 10.90 3.32
C ASP A 22 11.05 11.55 3.78
N VAL A 23 10.16 10.81 4.43
CA VAL A 23 8.78 11.22 4.77
C VAL A 23 8.75 12.47 5.66
N THR A 24 9.73 12.63 6.54
CA THR A 24 9.83 13.79 7.46
C THR A 24 10.16 15.10 6.73
N SER A 25 10.55 15.03 5.45
CA SER A 25 10.73 16.22 4.62
C SER A 25 9.39 16.85 4.16
N ILE A 26 8.27 16.15 4.32
CA ILE A 26 6.95 16.64 3.95
C ILE A 26 6.46 17.60 5.05
N PRO A 27 6.16 18.87 4.74
CA PRO A 27 5.67 19.81 5.73
C PRO A 27 4.38 19.33 6.40
N GLY A 28 4.31 19.36 7.72
CA GLY A 28 3.10 19.02 8.48
C GLY A 28 2.71 17.53 8.44
N VAL A 29 3.58 16.63 7.98
CA VAL A 29 3.27 15.19 7.84
C VAL A 29 2.80 14.55 9.15
N ARG A 30 3.34 14.96 10.29
CA ARG A 30 2.95 14.46 11.62
C ARG A 30 1.48 14.77 11.91
N ASP A 31 1.08 16.03 11.69
CA ASP A 31 -0.29 16.48 11.93
C ASP A 31 -1.26 15.84 10.93
N ASP A 32 -0.86 15.72 9.66
CA ASP A 32 -1.62 15.02 8.63
C ASP A 32 -1.82 13.53 8.98
N LEU A 33 -0.80 12.85 9.51
CA LEU A 33 -0.92 11.47 9.98
C LEU A 33 -1.92 11.34 11.14
N VAL A 34 -1.85 12.24 12.12
CA VAL A 34 -2.80 12.26 13.24
C VAL A 34 -4.21 12.49 12.75
N ALA A 35 -4.42 13.49 11.89
CA ALA A 35 -5.72 13.80 11.33
C ALA A 35 -6.29 12.66 10.48
N ALA A 36 -5.49 12.08 9.57
CA ALA A 36 -5.90 10.99 8.71
C ALA A 36 -6.23 9.72 9.48
N SER A 37 -5.43 9.38 10.52
CA SER A 37 -5.59 8.14 11.29
C SER A 37 -6.77 8.17 12.25
N ASN A 38 -7.28 9.35 12.61
CA ASN A 38 -8.50 9.50 13.41
C ASN A 38 -9.78 9.61 12.54
N ASP A 39 -9.65 9.58 11.21
CA ASP A 39 -10.82 9.55 10.33
C ASP A 39 -11.64 8.25 10.54
N PRO A 40 -12.98 8.30 10.60
CA PRO A 40 -13.81 7.14 10.88
C PRO A 40 -13.61 5.96 9.92
N GLU A 41 -13.42 6.21 8.62
CA GLU A 41 -13.16 5.15 7.64
C GLU A 41 -11.77 4.52 7.86
N MET A 42 -10.76 5.33 8.21
CA MET A 42 -9.45 4.82 8.57
C MET A 42 -9.53 3.90 9.79
N VAL A 43 -10.21 4.36 10.84
CA VAL A 43 -10.45 3.58 12.06
C VAL A 43 -11.24 2.30 11.77
N ARG A 44 -12.23 2.36 10.88
CA ARG A 44 -13.08 1.22 10.51
C ARG A 44 -12.30 0.11 9.77
N TRP A 45 -11.43 0.49 8.83
CA TRP A 45 -10.84 -0.45 7.88
C TRP A 45 -9.37 -0.79 8.13
N THR A 46 -8.75 -0.19 9.14
CA THR A 46 -7.33 -0.41 9.44
C THR A 46 -7.10 -0.76 10.91
N THR A 47 -5.90 -1.25 11.20
CA THR A 47 -5.49 -1.59 12.57
C THR A 47 -4.81 -0.43 13.30
N VAL A 48 -4.90 0.81 12.79
CA VAL A 48 -4.31 1.99 13.45
C VAL A 48 -4.81 2.11 14.90
N PRO A 49 -3.98 2.51 15.86
CA PRO A 49 -4.44 2.83 17.22
C PRO A 49 -5.60 3.83 17.20
N HIS A 50 -6.51 3.75 18.19
CA HIS A 50 -7.59 4.73 18.31
C HIS A 50 -7.89 5.01 19.80
N PRO A 51 -7.84 6.27 20.24
CA PRO A 51 -7.46 7.47 19.47
C PRO A 51 -6.01 7.43 18.98
N TYR A 52 -5.76 7.95 17.77
CA TYR A 52 -4.42 8.07 17.23
C TYR A 52 -3.79 9.38 17.72
N THR A 53 -2.63 9.29 18.33
CA THR A 53 -1.95 10.41 18.99
C THR A 53 -0.70 10.83 18.22
N GLU A 54 -0.12 11.98 18.60
CA GLU A 54 1.16 12.42 18.09
C GLU A 54 2.29 11.41 18.36
N ALA A 55 2.28 10.75 19.52
CA ALA A 55 3.26 9.71 19.83
C ALA A 55 3.15 8.52 18.87
N HIS A 56 1.94 8.13 18.47
CA HIS A 56 1.75 7.09 17.45
C HIS A 56 2.25 7.56 16.07
N ALA A 57 2.09 8.85 15.76
CA ALA A 57 2.63 9.40 14.52
C ALA A 57 4.16 9.41 14.52
N ASP A 58 4.79 9.80 15.63
CA ASP A 58 6.24 9.79 15.78
C ASP A 58 6.79 8.35 15.59
N GLU A 59 6.16 7.35 16.24
CA GLU A 59 6.53 5.94 16.09
C GLU A 59 6.34 5.45 14.63
N PHE A 60 5.27 5.86 13.98
CA PHE A 60 5.00 5.46 12.60
C PHE A 60 5.93 6.12 11.58
N LEU A 61 6.43 7.34 11.88
CA LEU A 61 7.41 8.05 11.04
C LEU A 61 8.80 7.42 11.08
N ASP A 62 9.08 6.58 12.08
CA ASP A 62 10.31 5.81 12.13
C ASP A 62 10.43 4.83 10.95
N VAL A 63 11.61 4.25 10.82
CA VAL A 63 11.92 3.29 9.75
C VAL A 63 10.95 2.09 9.80
N PRO A 64 10.36 1.68 8.68
CA PRO A 64 9.52 0.49 8.62
C PRO A 64 10.23 -0.77 9.11
N ALA A 65 9.46 -1.75 9.54
CA ALA A 65 9.99 -3.05 9.93
C ALA A 65 10.86 -3.67 8.81
N PRO A 66 11.88 -4.47 9.14
CA PRO A 66 12.75 -5.10 8.15
C PRO A 66 11.96 -5.86 7.08
N GLY A 67 12.30 -5.64 5.82
CA GLY A 67 11.65 -6.25 4.66
C GLY A 67 10.36 -5.57 4.21
N VAL A 68 9.94 -4.50 4.87
CA VAL A 68 8.82 -3.65 4.44
C VAL A 68 9.36 -2.45 3.67
N ALA A 69 8.99 -2.31 2.39
CA ALA A 69 9.20 -1.09 1.63
C ALA A 69 7.93 -0.22 1.75
N ARG A 70 8.09 1.06 2.11
CA ARG A 70 6.96 1.98 2.32
C ARG A 70 7.20 3.32 1.63
N TRP A 71 6.13 3.87 1.06
CA TRP A 71 6.12 5.18 0.41
C TRP A 71 4.96 6.03 0.91
N ALA A 72 5.22 7.32 1.08
CA ALA A 72 4.17 8.33 1.27
C ALA A 72 3.61 8.78 -0.07
N TYR A 73 2.30 8.99 -0.17
CA TYR A 73 1.70 9.72 -1.29
C TYR A 73 1.87 11.20 -1.04
N VAL A 74 2.49 11.89 -2.00
CA VAL A 74 2.67 13.33 -1.96
C VAL A 74 2.01 13.94 -3.20
N VAL A 75 1.11 14.87 -2.96
CA VAL A 75 0.44 15.67 -4.00
C VAL A 75 0.48 17.13 -3.54
N ASP A 76 0.91 18.02 -4.40
CA ASP A 76 1.07 19.45 -4.10
C ASP A 76 1.90 19.71 -2.82
N GLY A 77 2.94 18.87 -2.60
CA GLY A 77 3.81 18.97 -1.44
C GLY A 77 3.21 18.51 -0.11
N ARG A 78 2.00 17.94 -0.10
CA ARG A 78 1.30 17.48 1.10
C ARG A 78 1.19 15.96 1.16
N TYR A 79 1.26 15.41 2.37
CA TYR A 79 0.94 14.00 2.63
C TYR A 79 -0.54 13.70 2.33
N THR A 80 -0.80 12.64 1.57
CA THR A 80 -2.16 12.25 1.16
C THR A 80 -2.47 10.76 1.37
N GLY A 81 -1.55 10.01 1.95
CA GLY A 81 -1.69 8.58 2.22
C GLY A 81 -0.37 7.84 2.13
N ASN A 82 -0.41 6.54 2.21
CA ASN A 82 0.77 5.70 2.04
C ASN A 82 0.44 4.33 1.44
N ILE A 83 1.46 3.69 0.92
CA ILE A 83 1.45 2.31 0.46
C ILE A 83 2.69 1.60 0.97
N GLU A 84 2.55 0.34 1.28
CA GLU A 84 3.68 -0.52 1.63
C GLU A 84 3.61 -1.85 0.89
N LEU A 85 4.79 -2.40 0.62
CA LEU A 85 4.99 -3.75 0.15
C LEU A 85 5.67 -4.55 1.26
N ARG A 86 4.98 -5.54 1.76
CA ARG A 86 5.40 -6.42 2.86
C ARG A 86 6.08 -7.68 2.32
N PRO A 87 6.82 -8.41 3.17
CA PRO A 87 7.31 -9.75 2.84
C PRO A 87 6.18 -10.64 2.30
N GLY A 88 6.50 -11.47 1.30
CA GLY A 88 5.49 -12.29 0.61
C GLY A 88 4.76 -11.59 -0.53
N GLY A 89 5.05 -10.30 -0.80
CA GLY A 89 4.43 -9.57 -1.90
C GLY A 89 3.08 -8.96 -1.55
N VAL A 90 2.77 -8.79 -0.27
CA VAL A 90 1.48 -8.26 0.18
C VAL A 90 1.50 -6.73 0.21
N LEU A 91 0.58 -6.11 -0.52
CA LEU A 91 0.38 -4.66 -0.54
C LEU A 91 -0.64 -4.23 0.52
N GLY A 92 -0.26 -3.20 1.29
CA GLY A 92 -1.16 -2.47 2.19
C GLY A 92 -1.17 -0.99 1.83
N TYR A 93 -2.31 -0.32 1.93
CA TYR A 93 -2.42 1.09 1.57
C TYR A 93 -3.55 1.80 2.32
N ASN A 94 -3.42 3.11 2.40
CA ASN A 94 -4.49 3.99 2.86
C ASN A 94 -4.43 5.34 2.11
N THR A 95 -5.51 6.10 2.19
CA THR A 95 -5.61 7.44 1.61
C THR A 95 -6.30 8.36 2.60
N ALA A 96 -5.67 9.50 2.86
CA ALA A 96 -6.19 10.52 3.74
C ALA A 96 -7.56 11.03 3.25
N PRO A 97 -8.49 11.41 4.15
CA PRO A 97 -9.87 11.77 3.78
C PRO A 97 -9.92 12.92 2.76
N TRP A 98 -9.03 13.91 2.86
CA TRP A 98 -8.95 15.05 1.94
C TRP A 98 -8.45 14.71 0.53
N ALA A 99 -7.98 13.48 0.33
CA ALA A 99 -7.42 13.03 -0.95
C ALA A 99 -8.20 11.88 -1.61
N ARG A 100 -9.29 11.42 -0.98
CA ARG A 100 -10.15 10.36 -1.53
C ARG A 100 -10.85 10.81 -2.81
N GLY A 101 -11.28 9.85 -3.62
CA GLY A 101 -12.00 10.11 -4.87
C GLY A 101 -11.13 10.58 -6.03
N ARG A 102 -9.83 10.82 -5.82
CA ARG A 102 -8.88 11.29 -6.85
C ARG A 102 -8.15 10.17 -7.59
N GLY A 103 -8.42 8.92 -7.27
CA GLY A 103 -7.76 7.77 -7.89
C GLY A 103 -6.31 7.54 -7.47
N LEU A 104 -5.80 8.24 -6.46
CA LEU A 104 -4.39 8.18 -6.02
C LEU A 104 -3.97 6.77 -5.63
N THR A 105 -4.81 6.06 -4.84
CA THR A 105 -4.51 4.69 -4.42
C THR A 105 -4.34 3.75 -5.60
N LEU A 106 -5.19 3.84 -6.62
CA LEU A 106 -5.09 3.00 -7.82
C LEU A 106 -3.77 3.24 -8.56
N ARG A 107 -3.39 4.51 -8.71
CA ARG A 107 -2.13 4.92 -9.34
C ARG A 107 -0.93 4.40 -8.53
N ALA A 108 -0.97 4.57 -7.21
CA ALA A 108 0.07 4.10 -6.30
C ALA A 108 0.24 2.56 -6.35
N VAL A 109 -0.87 1.81 -6.32
CA VAL A 109 -0.84 0.34 -6.44
C VAL A 109 -0.19 -0.07 -7.76
N ARG A 110 -0.53 0.59 -8.88
CA ARG A 110 0.07 0.31 -10.19
C ARG A 110 1.57 0.59 -10.22
N LEU A 111 2.01 1.73 -9.70
CA LEU A 111 3.43 2.10 -9.63
C LEU A 111 4.24 1.09 -8.82
N VAL A 112 3.77 0.75 -7.61
CA VAL A 112 4.47 -0.21 -6.73
C VAL A 112 4.43 -1.62 -7.32
N THR A 113 3.33 -2.04 -7.96
CA THR A 113 3.23 -3.30 -8.67
C THR A 113 4.27 -3.39 -9.80
N GLN A 114 4.37 -2.36 -10.64
CA GLN A 114 5.35 -2.31 -11.73
C GLN A 114 6.78 -2.35 -11.20
N ARG A 115 7.08 -1.58 -10.15
CA ARG A 115 8.39 -1.58 -9.51
C ARG A 115 8.72 -2.96 -8.94
N ALA A 116 7.83 -3.59 -8.19
CA ALA A 116 8.01 -4.91 -7.62
C ALA A 116 8.28 -5.97 -8.70
N ILE A 117 7.54 -5.93 -9.82
CA ILE A 117 7.75 -6.84 -10.95
C ILE A 117 9.12 -6.63 -11.58
N ALA A 118 9.55 -5.39 -11.78
CA ALA A 118 10.87 -5.04 -12.32
C ALA A 118 11.98 -5.57 -11.40
N ASP A 119 11.77 -5.55 -10.10
CA ASP A 119 12.70 -6.10 -9.09
C ASP A 119 12.55 -7.62 -8.86
N GLY A 120 11.80 -8.31 -9.73
CA GLY A 120 11.73 -9.77 -9.77
C GLY A 120 10.64 -10.40 -8.90
N VAL A 121 9.75 -9.64 -8.28
CA VAL A 121 8.58 -10.18 -7.57
C VAL A 121 7.62 -10.80 -8.59
N ARG A 122 7.23 -12.05 -8.37
CA ARG A 122 6.39 -12.80 -9.31
C ARG A 122 4.95 -13.01 -8.83
N ARG A 123 4.71 -12.78 -7.55
CA ARG A 123 3.38 -12.88 -6.95
C ARG A 123 3.17 -11.69 -6.03
N LEU A 124 2.08 -10.98 -6.26
CA LEU A 124 1.65 -9.86 -5.45
C LEU A 124 0.23 -10.12 -4.96
N GLU A 125 -0.06 -9.70 -3.74
CA GLU A 125 -1.36 -9.91 -3.11
C GLU A 125 -1.89 -8.61 -2.49
N ILE A 126 -3.21 -8.48 -2.46
CA ILE A 126 -3.94 -7.47 -1.71
C ILE A 126 -4.97 -8.19 -0.85
N HIS A 127 -4.90 -8.03 0.47
CA HIS A 127 -5.84 -8.58 1.42
C HIS A 127 -6.81 -7.48 1.86
N VAL A 128 -8.11 -7.71 1.70
CA VAL A 128 -9.15 -6.69 1.89
C VAL A 128 -10.30 -7.27 2.70
N ALA A 129 -10.82 -6.50 3.65
CA ALA A 129 -12.09 -6.84 4.27
C ALA A 129 -13.20 -6.89 3.20
N GLU A 130 -14.01 -7.95 3.21
CA GLU A 130 -15.03 -8.18 2.17
C GLU A 130 -15.97 -6.98 2.01
N GLY A 131 -16.34 -6.34 3.12
CA GLY A 131 -17.19 -5.15 3.14
C GLY A 131 -16.53 -3.87 2.64
N ASN A 132 -15.19 -3.84 2.46
CA ASN A 132 -14.47 -2.66 1.96
C ASN A 132 -14.53 -2.58 0.44
N VAL A 133 -15.68 -2.15 -0.09
CA VAL A 133 -15.95 -2.07 -1.54
C VAL A 133 -14.95 -1.16 -2.26
N ALA A 134 -14.51 -0.07 -1.62
CA ALA A 134 -13.55 0.87 -2.21
C ALA A 134 -12.21 0.18 -2.46
N SER A 135 -11.66 -0.52 -1.47
CA SER A 135 -10.39 -1.23 -1.59
C SER A 135 -10.47 -2.40 -2.57
N ARG A 136 -11.58 -3.15 -2.58
CA ARG A 136 -11.83 -4.21 -3.58
C ARG A 136 -11.86 -3.66 -5.02
N SER A 137 -12.49 -2.50 -5.21
CA SER A 137 -12.50 -1.82 -6.52
C SER A 137 -11.08 -1.41 -6.97
N VAL A 138 -10.23 -0.96 -6.05
CA VAL A 138 -8.83 -0.65 -6.34
C VAL A 138 -8.09 -1.89 -6.79
N ALA A 139 -8.17 -3.00 -6.04
CA ALA A 139 -7.50 -4.25 -6.38
C ALA A 139 -7.91 -4.75 -7.79
N HIS A 140 -9.20 -4.80 -8.07
CA HIS A 140 -9.71 -5.22 -9.38
C HIS A 140 -9.23 -4.31 -10.52
N LYS A 141 -9.35 -2.97 -10.36
CA LYS A 141 -8.92 -2.00 -11.39
C LYS A 141 -7.40 -1.96 -11.59
N ALA A 142 -6.63 -2.40 -10.59
CA ALA A 142 -5.18 -2.54 -10.69
C ALA A 142 -4.76 -3.84 -11.40
N GLY A 143 -5.71 -4.71 -11.79
CA GLY A 143 -5.45 -5.95 -12.51
C GLY A 143 -5.26 -7.18 -11.63
N TYR A 144 -5.58 -7.08 -10.33
CA TYR A 144 -5.57 -8.23 -9.43
C TYR A 144 -6.85 -9.04 -9.57
N THR A 145 -6.73 -10.35 -9.54
CA THR A 145 -7.84 -11.30 -9.64
C THR A 145 -8.24 -11.79 -8.25
N TYR A 146 -9.53 -11.85 -7.98
CA TYR A 146 -10.06 -12.44 -6.75
C TYR A 146 -9.66 -13.91 -6.62
N ASP A 147 -9.14 -14.29 -5.46
CA ASP A 147 -8.58 -15.63 -5.17
C ASP A 147 -9.14 -16.22 -3.85
N GLY A 148 -10.38 -15.89 -3.52
CA GLY A 148 -11.09 -16.48 -2.39
C GLY A 148 -10.89 -15.76 -1.05
N PHE A 149 -11.41 -16.40 0.01
CA PHE A 149 -11.29 -15.91 1.38
C PHE A 149 -9.97 -16.34 2.01
N LEU A 150 -9.46 -15.51 2.92
CA LEU A 150 -8.37 -15.89 3.80
C LEU A 150 -8.90 -16.81 4.92
N PRO A 151 -8.05 -17.72 5.46
CA PRO A 151 -8.49 -18.69 6.48
C PRO A 151 -8.99 -18.03 7.76
N GLU A 152 -8.47 -16.83 8.08
CA GLU A 152 -8.79 -16.13 9.32
C GLU A 152 -9.36 -14.75 9.03
N PRO A 153 -10.48 -14.38 9.66
CA PRO A 153 -11.03 -13.04 9.55
C PRO A 153 -10.20 -12.04 10.35
N ALA A 154 -10.26 -10.77 9.93
CA ALA A 154 -9.74 -9.68 10.72
C ALA A 154 -10.64 -9.43 11.93
N ARG A 155 -10.02 -9.30 13.12
CA ARG A 155 -10.73 -8.98 14.38
C ARG A 155 -10.16 -7.69 14.96
N GLN A 156 -10.98 -6.66 14.97
CA GLN A 156 -10.55 -5.37 15.51
C GLN A 156 -11.73 -4.58 16.07
N ARG A 157 -11.55 -3.96 17.21
CA ARG A 157 -12.52 -3.04 17.83
C ARG A 157 -13.97 -3.56 17.88
N GLY A 158 -14.14 -4.87 18.14
CA GLY A 158 -15.45 -5.52 18.15
C GLY A 158 -16.03 -5.90 16.78
N TYR A 159 -15.35 -5.53 15.70
CA TYR A 159 -15.70 -6.00 14.35
C TYR A 159 -15.00 -7.31 14.03
N VAL A 160 -15.70 -8.14 13.26
CA VAL A 160 -15.18 -9.38 12.65
C VAL A 160 -15.45 -9.25 11.16
N ASP A 161 -14.38 -9.09 10.38
CA ASP A 161 -14.49 -8.93 8.94
C ASP A 161 -13.82 -10.11 8.23
N GLU A 162 -14.57 -10.82 7.39
CA GLU A 162 -14.00 -11.77 6.47
C GLU A 162 -13.01 -11.05 5.54
N LEU A 163 -11.85 -11.64 5.35
CA LEU A 163 -10.83 -11.12 4.45
C LEU A 163 -10.85 -11.87 3.13
N VAL A 164 -10.85 -11.13 2.04
CA VAL A 164 -10.71 -11.66 0.68
C VAL A 164 -9.33 -11.33 0.14
N ARG A 165 -8.78 -12.25 -0.63
CA ARG A 165 -7.49 -12.12 -1.29
C ARG A 165 -7.68 -11.81 -2.76
N TYR A 166 -6.89 -10.85 -3.25
CA TYR A 166 -6.70 -10.56 -4.66
C TYR A 166 -5.23 -10.83 -5.01
N VAL A 167 -4.98 -11.47 -6.15
CA VAL A 167 -3.65 -11.91 -6.56
C VAL A 167 -3.33 -11.39 -7.95
N LEU A 168 -2.08 -10.99 -8.14
CA LEU A 168 -1.48 -10.76 -9.44
C LEU A 168 -0.26 -11.68 -9.60
N LEU A 169 -0.33 -12.57 -10.59
CA LEU A 169 0.74 -13.49 -10.95
C LEU A 169 1.44 -12.96 -12.22
N VAL A 170 2.77 -12.96 -12.19
CA VAL A 170 3.58 -12.60 -13.34
C VAL A 170 4.14 -13.87 -13.94
N GLU A 171 3.67 -14.22 -15.13
CA GLU A 171 4.20 -15.35 -15.88
C GLU A 171 5.67 -15.11 -16.26
N GLU A 172 6.50 -16.13 -16.13
CA GLU A 172 7.85 -16.07 -16.69
C GLU A 172 7.75 -15.98 -18.20
N ALA A 173 8.45 -15.03 -18.81
CA ALA A 173 8.63 -15.04 -20.24
C ALA A 173 9.25 -16.40 -20.63
N PRO A 174 8.75 -17.08 -21.67
CA PRO A 174 9.32 -18.37 -22.10
C PRO A 174 10.81 -18.19 -22.31
N LYS A 175 11.62 -19.03 -21.63
CA LYS A 175 13.06 -19.07 -21.85
C LYS A 175 13.25 -19.29 -23.35
N ARG A 176 13.89 -18.35 -24.04
CA ARG A 176 14.38 -18.59 -25.40
C ARG A 176 15.23 -19.84 -25.34
N THR A 177 14.72 -20.92 -25.86
CA THR A 177 15.54 -22.09 -26.17
C THR A 177 16.45 -21.61 -27.29
N ASP A 178 17.71 -21.35 -26.97
CA ASP A 178 18.74 -21.16 -27.99
C ASP A 178 18.76 -22.46 -28.80
N ILE A 179 18.12 -22.39 -29.95
CA ILE A 179 18.31 -23.40 -30.98
C ILE A 179 19.72 -23.08 -31.52
N ALA A 180 20.70 -23.83 -31.00
CA ALA A 180 22.03 -23.83 -31.58
C ALA A 180 21.96 -24.33 -33.03
N PRO A 181 22.77 -23.77 -33.93
CA PRO A 181 22.81 -24.12 -35.36
C PRO A 181 23.33 -25.54 -35.62
#